data_60939084aac6cc9095ce62b064bdeb87
#
_entry.id   60939084aac6cc9095ce62b064bdeb87
#
_cell.length_a   1.000
_cell.length_b   1.000
_cell.length_c   1.000
_cell.angle_alpha   90.00
_cell.angle_beta   90.00
_cell.angle_gamma   90.00
#
_symmetry.space_group_name_H-M   'P 1'
#
loop_
_entity.id
_entity.type
_entity.pdbx_description
1 polymer ?
#
loop_
_entity_poly.entity_id
_entity_poly.type
_entity_poly.pdbx_seq_one_letter_code
_entity_poly.pdbx_strand_id
1 'polypeptide(L)'
;MRNIKLIIEYDGSSYYGWQRLTDKKFTIQGRLEYILEQITGEKIEIIGAGRTDKDVHALGQTANFKTNSPLPINQLENTLNELLPRDIRIISSQEVPDRFHARYNAIMKEYLYQIWNSPNKNVFDRHYFYHIPQTLDLDIMQKAKDFFTGTQDFKNFTAMKSKEKSTVKTIEFIHIQKEDEKLFITIKGEGFLHKMVRIIVGTLIEAGLKEKSIQEVRDMFEKPSRITSGFTAPAHALFLKKVYY
;
A
#
# COMPACT_ATOMS: atom_id res chain seq x y z
N MET A 1 -24.98 14.15 -12.07
CA MET A 1 -23.73 13.37 -12.15
C MET A 1 -23.67 12.49 -10.89
N ARG A 2 -23.44 11.20 -11.04
CA ARG A 2 -23.35 10.24 -9.93
C ARG A 2 -21.89 10.11 -9.50
N ASN A 3 -21.63 9.94 -8.20
CA ASN A 3 -20.31 9.65 -7.66
C ASN A 3 -20.24 8.19 -7.23
N ILE A 4 -19.38 7.41 -7.84
CA ILE A 4 -19.27 5.97 -7.65
C ILE A 4 -17.98 5.65 -6.90
N LYS A 5 -18.10 4.99 -5.75
CA LYS A 5 -16.97 4.44 -4.98
C LYS A 5 -16.74 2.99 -5.39
N LEU A 6 -15.50 2.62 -5.62
CA LEU A 6 -15.04 1.27 -5.90
C LEU A 6 -14.08 0.80 -4.81
N ILE A 7 -14.21 -0.47 -4.42
CA ILE A 7 -13.17 -1.22 -3.70
C ILE A 7 -12.51 -2.15 -4.72
N ILE A 8 -11.20 -2.08 -4.81
CA ILE A 8 -10.44 -2.67 -5.91
C ILE A 8 -9.32 -3.54 -5.34
N GLU A 9 -9.25 -4.76 -5.82
CA GLU A 9 -8.15 -5.69 -5.61
C GLU A 9 -7.28 -5.75 -6.87
N TYR A 10 -5.96 -5.80 -6.72
CA TYR A 10 -5.06 -5.97 -7.85
C TYR A 10 -3.71 -6.59 -7.48
N ASP A 11 -3.18 -7.40 -8.40
CA ASP A 11 -1.77 -7.79 -8.45
C ASP A 11 -0.98 -6.71 -9.20
N GLY A 12 -0.07 -6.04 -8.49
CA GLY A 12 0.72 -4.94 -9.03
C GLY A 12 1.91 -5.35 -9.89
N SER A 13 2.22 -6.65 -10.01
CA SER A 13 3.46 -7.17 -10.63
C SER A 13 3.67 -6.73 -12.08
N SER A 14 2.57 -6.58 -12.84
CA SER A 14 2.59 -6.17 -14.25
C SER A 14 2.43 -4.66 -14.46
N TYR A 15 2.37 -3.86 -13.38
CA TYR A 15 2.02 -2.47 -13.44
C TYR A 15 3.11 -1.54 -12.91
N TYR A 16 3.20 -0.36 -13.50
CA TYR A 16 4.06 0.74 -13.02
C TYR A 16 3.47 1.47 -11.80
N GLY A 17 2.65 0.77 -11.00
CA GLY A 17 1.95 1.28 -9.84
C GLY A 17 0.55 1.81 -10.18
N TRP A 18 -0.03 2.51 -9.23
CA TRP A 18 -1.39 3.04 -9.35
C TRP A 18 -1.50 4.17 -10.39
N GLN A 19 -0.69 5.23 -10.25
CA GLN A 19 -0.87 6.50 -10.92
C GLN A 19 -0.70 6.41 -12.44
N ARG A 20 -1.67 6.89 -13.21
CA ARG A 20 -1.57 7.08 -14.67
C ARG A 20 -0.33 7.92 -15.03
N LEU A 21 0.42 7.44 -16.00
CA LEU A 21 1.60 8.08 -16.57
C LEU A 21 1.32 8.43 -18.04
N THR A 22 1.84 9.58 -18.50
CA THR A 22 1.57 10.12 -19.83
C THR A 22 1.93 9.13 -20.96
N ASP A 23 3.03 8.40 -20.80
CA ASP A 23 3.59 7.53 -21.84
C ASP A 23 3.43 6.03 -21.55
N LYS A 24 2.78 5.66 -20.45
CA LYS A 24 2.70 4.26 -20.01
C LYS A 24 1.26 3.85 -19.72
N LYS A 25 0.73 3.01 -20.59
CA LYS A 25 -0.63 2.45 -20.48
C LYS A 25 -0.76 1.39 -19.35
N PHE A 26 0.36 0.88 -18.82
CA PHE A 26 0.38 -0.20 -17.83
C PHE A 26 0.40 0.32 -16.39
N THR A 27 -0.65 1.04 -15.99
CA THR A 27 -0.90 1.46 -14.61
C THR A 27 -2.33 1.09 -14.24
N ILE A 28 -2.58 0.84 -12.94
CA ILE A 28 -3.91 0.43 -12.46
C ILE A 28 -4.96 1.50 -12.80
N GLN A 29 -4.68 2.78 -12.48
CA GLN A 29 -5.56 3.90 -12.80
C GLN A 29 -5.85 3.99 -14.30
N GLY A 30 -4.81 3.93 -15.13
CA GLY A 30 -4.99 4.04 -16.59
C GLY A 30 -5.81 2.89 -17.18
N ARG A 31 -5.67 1.66 -16.65
CA ARG A 31 -6.48 0.52 -17.09
C ARG A 31 -7.94 0.68 -16.70
N LEU A 32 -8.21 1.10 -15.48
CA LEU A 32 -9.57 1.33 -14.99
C LEU A 32 -10.27 2.46 -15.78
N GLU A 33 -9.58 3.58 -15.99
CA GLU A 33 -10.11 4.71 -16.77
C GLU A 33 -10.43 4.32 -18.21
N TYR A 34 -9.54 3.55 -18.85
CA TYR A 34 -9.76 3.04 -20.20
C TYR A 34 -11.01 2.16 -20.31
N ILE A 35 -11.20 1.21 -19.38
CA ILE A 35 -12.38 0.33 -19.39
C ILE A 35 -13.65 1.12 -19.05
N LEU A 36 -13.59 2.03 -18.08
CA LEU A 36 -14.74 2.88 -17.74
C LEU A 36 -15.18 3.73 -18.94
N GLU A 37 -14.25 4.28 -19.73
CA GLU A 37 -14.55 5.02 -20.95
C GLU A 37 -15.25 4.13 -21.98
N GLN A 38 -14.84 2.86 -22.14
CA GLN A 38 -15.51 1.91 -23.05
C GLN A 38 -16.94 1.60 -22.62
N ILE A 39 -17.20 1.50 -21.30
CA ILE A 39 -18.52 1.16 -20.75
C ILE A 39 -19.47 2.36 -20.79
N THR A 40 -18.99 3.54 -20.44
CA THR A 40 -19.83 4.72 -20.21
C THR A 40 -19.90 5.67 -21.43
N GLY A 41 -18.95 5.57 -22.35
CA GLY A 41 -18.75 6.55 -23.44
C GLY A 41 -18.24 7.91 -22.94
N GLU A 42 -17.87 8.02 -21.66
CA GLU A 42 -17.41 9.25 -21.01
C GLU A 42 -15.93 9.18 -20.71
N LYS A 43 -15.21 10.28 -20.87
CA LYS A 43 -13.83 10.40 -20.38
C LYS A 43 -13.85 10.48 -18.85
N ILE A 44 -13.54 9.38 -18.19
CA ILE A 44 -13.57 9.24 -16.73
C ILE A 44 -12.18 9.53 -16.14
N GLU A 45 -12.15 10.31 -15.06
CA GLU A 45 -11.00 10.43 -14.18
C GLU A 45 -11.29 9.72 -12.86
N ILE A 46 -10.47 8.73 -12.51
CA ILE A 46 -10.61 7.98 -11.27
C ILE A 46 -9.65 8.50 -10.20
N ILE A 47 -10.16 8.69 -8.99
CA ILE A 47 -9.41 9.22 -7.85
C ILE A 47 -9.18 8.11 -6.86
N GLY A 48 -7.93 7.64 -6.71
CA GLY A 48 -7.57 6.64 -5.70
C GLY A 48 -7.30 7.24 -4.31
N ALA A 49 -7.59 6.49 -3.26
CA ALA A 49 -7.31 6.87 -1.86
C ALA A 49 -5.82 7.08 -1.59
N GLY A 50 -4.97 6.35 -2.29
CA GLY A 50 -3.52 6.49 -2.22
C GLY A 50 -2.85 5.93 -3.46
N ARG A 51 -1.62 6.38 -3.70
CA ARG A 51 -0.78 5.81 -4.75
C ARG A 51 -0.03 4.61 -4.19
N THR A 52 0.05 3.54 -4.96
CA THR A 52 0.97 2.43 -4.73
C THR A 52 2.13 2.53 -5.73
N ASP A 53 3.32 2.15 -5.29
CA ASP A 53 4.51 2.08 -6.14
C ASP A 53 4.39 0.93 -7.15
N LYS A 54 5.30 0.90 -8.12
CA LYS A 54 5.49 -0.27 -9.01
C LYS A 54 5.66 -1.54 -8.17
N ASP A 55 5.05 -2.65 -8.62
CA ASP A 55 5.06 -3.98 -8.01
C ASP A 55 4.37 -4.07 -6.63
N VAL A 56 3.70 -3.02 -6.15
CA VAL A 56 2.89 -3.05 -4.92
C VAL A 56 1.46 -3.46 -5.26
N HIS A 57 0.91 -4.37 -4.47
CA HIS A 57 -0.43 -4.93 -4.63
C HIS A 57 -1.47 -4.18 -3.79
N ALA A 58 -2.75 -4.52 -3.98
CA ALA A 58 -3.82 -4.12 -3.07
C ALA A 58 -4.86 -5.22 -2.93
N LEU A 59 -5.34 -5.41 -1.70
CA LEU A 59 -6.51 -6.23 -1.36
C LEU A 59 -7.77 -5.37 -1.23
N GLY A 60 -7.61 -4.04 -1.05
CA GLY A 60 -8.73 -3.13 -0.82
C GLY A 60 -8.39 -1.68 -1.08
N GLN A 61 -7.85 -1.36 -2.27
CA GLN A 61 -7.73 0.03 -2.71
C GLN A 61 -9.11 0.62 -2.87
N THR A 62 -9.32 1.82 -2.37
CA THR A 62 -10.55 2.57 -2.60
C THR A 62 -10.32 3.65 -3.64
N ALA A 63 -11.26 3.76 -4.59
CA ALA A 63 -11.27 4.85 -5.56
C ALA A 63 -12.69 5.37 -5.77
N ASN A 64 -12.83 6.59 -6.31
CA ASN A 64 -14.10 7.09 -6.77
C ASN A 64 -13.97 7.82 -8.11
N PHE A 65 -15.07 7.88 -8.84
CA PHE A 65 -15.19 8.66 -10.06
C PHE A 65 -16.60 9.19 -10.23
N LYS A 66 -16.76 10.20 -11.09
CA LYS A 66 -18.06 10.79 -11.43
C LYS A 66 -18.46 10.40 -12.84
N THR A 67 -19.78 10.11 -13.04
CA THR A 67 -20.34 9.74 -14.34
C THR A 67 -21.80 10.21 -14.46
N ASN A 68 -22.26 10.45 -15.69
CA ASN A 68 -23.67 10.65 -16.03
C ASN A 68 -24.31 9.36 -16.58
N SER A 69 -23.55 8.29 -16.72
CA SER A 69 -24.05 7.01 -17.20
C SER A 69 -25.25 6.55 -16.36
N PRO A 70 -26.37 6.15 -16.99
CA PRO A 70 -27.55 5.64 -16.32
C PRO A 70 -27.43 4.17 -15.92
N LEU A 71 -26.32 3.50 -16.24
CA LEU A 71 -26.13 2.08 -15.94
C LEU A 71 -26.35 1.80 -14.45
N PRO A 72 -27.17 0.78 -14.10
CA PRO A 72 -27.30 0.31 -12.73
C PRO A 72 -25.95 -0.10 -12.15
N ILE A 73 -25.73 0.17 -10.86
CA ILE A 73 -24.43 -0.04 -10.21
C ILE A 73 -23.96 -1.49 -10.32
N ASN A 74 -24.86 -2.45 -10.15
CA ASN A 74 -24.54 -3.89 -10.26
C ASN A 74 -24.13 -4.27 -11.69
N GLN A 75 -24.78 -3.69 -12.71
CA GLN A 75 -24.41 -3.93 -14.10
C GLN A 75 -23.05 -3.32 -14.42
N LEU A 76 -22.77 -2.11 -13.93
CA LEU A 76 -21.47 -1.45 -14.08
C LEU A 76 -20.36 -2.30 -13.46
N GLU A 77 -20.55 -2.83 -12.24
CA GLU A 77 -19.59 -3.69 -11.56
C GLU A 77 -19.33 -4.98 -12.32
N ASN A 78 -20.39 -5.65 -12.76
CA ASN A 78 -20.26 -6.90 -13.52
C ASN A 78 -19.53 -6.67 -14.84
N THR A 79 -19.92 -5.65 -15.61
CA THR A 79 -19.27 -5.32 -16.89
C THR A 79 -17.81 -4.91 -16.68
N LEU A 80 -17.49 -4.16 -15.62
CA LEU A 80 -16.09 -3.87 -15.27
C LEU A 80 -15.30 -5.16 -15.05
N ASN A 81 -15.83 -6.09 -14.25
CA ASN A 81 -15.16 -7.34 -13.93
C ASN A 81 -15.03 -8.31 -15.12
N GLU A 82 -15.92 -8.21 -16.11
CA GLU A 82 -15.84 -8.96 -17.36
C GLU A 82 -14.73 -8.42 -18.30
N LEU A 83 -14.52 -7.10 -18.33
CA LEU A 83 -13.58 -6.45 -19.24
C LEU A 83 -12.21 -6.21 -18.64
N LEU A 84 -12.09 -6.18 -17.30
CA LEU A 84 -10.82 -6.03 -16.60
C LEU A 84 -9.93 -7.26 -16.79
N PRO A 85 -8.60 -7.09 -16.86
CA PRO A 85 -7.68 -8.21 -16.88
C PRO A 85 -7.75 -8.97 -15.55
N ARG A 86 -7.30 -10.23 -15.55
CA ARG A 86 -7.41 -11.16 -14.40
C ARG A 86 -6.69 -10.71 -13.13
N ASP A 87 -5.78 -9.77 -13.26
CA ASP A 87 -4.97 -9.18 -12.19
C ASP A 87 -5.57 -7.90 -11.58
N ILE A 88 -6.78 -7.47 -12.02
CA ILE A 88 -7.55 -6.37 -11.42
C ILE A 88 -9.00 -6.81 -11.27
N ARG A 89 -9.57 -6.59 -10.07
CA ARG A 89 -10.97 -6.90 -9.79
C ARG A 89 -11.64 -5.81 -8.96
N ILE A 90 -12.88 -5.50 -9.29
CA ILE A 90 -13.78 -4.71 -8.46
C ILE A 90 -14.44 -5.65 -7.44
N ILE A 91 -14.14 -5.45 -6.17
CA ILE A 91 -14.71 -6.25 -5.05
C ILE A 91 -16.11 -5.76 -4.70
N SER A 92 -16.31 -4.44 -4.76
CA SER A 92 -17.61 -3.82 -4.56
C SER A 92 -17.66 -2.44 -5.18
N SER A 93 -18.87 -2.05 -5.58
CA SER A 93 -19.19 -0.71 -6.06
C SER A 93 -20.38 -0.13 -5.28
N GLN A 94 -20.36 1.17 -5.07
CA GLN A 94 -21.38 1.87 -4.30
C GLN A 94 -21.53 3.30 -4.79
N GLU A 95 -22.78 3.76 -4.97
CA GLU A 95 -23.06 5.18 -5.14
C GLU A 95 -22.89 5.91 -3.80
N VAL A 96 -22.18 7.02 -3.83
CA VAL A 96 -21.84 7.81 -2.65
C VAL A 96 -22.22 9.28 -2.84
N PRO A 97 -22.36 10.06 -1.76
CA PRO A 97 -22.64 11.49 -1.87
C PRO A 97 -21.67 12.21 -2.79
N ASP A 98 -22.12 13.23 -3.51
CA ASP A 98 -21.33 13.98 -4.50
C ASP A 98 -20.01 14.55 -3.92
N ARG A 99 -20.01 14.92 -2.64
CA ARG A 99 -18.85 15.44 -1.91
C ARG A 99 -17.82 14.38 -1.49
N PHE A 100 -18.13 13.08 -1.65
CA PHE A 100 -17.20 12.02 -1.27
C PHE A 100 -15.95 12.07 -2.18
N HIS A 101 -14.78 11.98 -1.56
CA HIS A 101 -13.50 12.00 -2.22
C HIS A 101 -12.60 10.91 -1.61
N ALA A 102 -12.26 9.87 -2.38
CA ALA A 102 -11.55 8.70 -1.89
C ALA A 102 -10.24 9.02 -1.14
N ARG A 103 -9.53 10.09 -1.55
CA ARG A 103 -8.27 10.47 -0.93
C ARG A 103 -8.44 11.36 0.31
N TYR A 104 -9.32 12.37 0.24
CA TYR A 104 -9.41 13.39 1.29
C TYR A 104 -10.31 12.99 2.45
N ASN A 105 -11.26 12.08 2.22
CA ASN A 105 -12.10 11.53 3.28
C ASN A 105 -11.50 10.28 3.94
N ALA A 106 -10.38 9.76 3.43
CA ALA A 106 -9.72 8.62 4.07
C ALA A 106 -9.13 9.04 5.43
N ILE A 107 -9.55 8.33 6.48
CA ILE A 107 -9.12 8.53 7.86
C ILE A 107 -7.86 7.73 8.13
N MET A 108 -7.88 6.42 7.78
CA MET A 108 -6.78 5.49 8.02
C MET A 108 -6.52 4.61 6.80
N LYS A 109 -5.29 4.12 6.69
CA LYS A 109 -4.87 3.11 5.73
C LYS A 109 -4.14 1.99 6.45
N GLU A 110 -4.39 0.78 6.00
CA GLU A 110 -3.77 -0.43 6.52
C GLU A 110 -2.99 -1.12 5.41
N TYR A 111 -1.73 -1.41 5.69
CA TYR A 111 -0.83 -2.13 4.81
C TYR A 111 -0.43 -3.46 5.44
N LEU A 112 -0.25 -4.47 4.60
CA LEU A 112 0.28 -5.78 4.94
C LEU A 112 1.58 -5.99 4.19
N TYR A 113 2.63 -6.40 4.90
CA TYR A 113 3.88 -6.86 4.31
C TYR A 113 4.12 -8.33 4.66
N GLN A 114 4.51 -9.12 3.66
CA GLN A 114 4.64 -10.57 3.80
C GLN A 114 6.09 -10.99 3.64
N ILE A 115 6.59 -11.81 4.57
CA ILE A 115 7.95 -12.34 4.58
C ILE A 115 7.89 -13.86 4.65
N TRP A 116 8.63 -14.53 3.78
CA TRP A 116 8.95 -15.94 3.85
C TRP A 116 10.27 -16.10 4.62
N ASN A 117 10.20 -16.46 5.90
CA ASN A 117 11.35 -16.57 6.79
C ASN A 117 11.73 -18.04 6.98
N SER A 118 12.47 -18.58 6.05
CA SER A 118 12.92 -19.98 5.99
C SER A 118 14.23 -20.08 5.23
N PRO A 119 15.14 -21.01 5.60
CA PRO A 119 16.33 -21.32 4.78
C PRO A 119 15.97 -21.71 3.36
N ASN A 120 14.82 -22.35 3.16
CA ASN A 120 14.34 -22.84 1.86
C ASN A 120 13.46 -21.80 1.16
N LYS A 121 13.66 -21.62 -0.15
CA LYS A 121 12.83 -20.75 -0.98
C LYS A 121 11.43 -21.35 -1.17
N ASN A 122 10.42 -20.49 -1.16
CA ASN A 122 9.07 -20.85 -1.59
C ASN A 122 8.89 -20.50 -3.07
N VAL A 123 8.58 -21.51 -3.90
CA VAL A 123 8.42 -21.34 -5.34
C VAL A 123 7.07 -20.72 -5.69
N PHE A 124 6.00 -21.12 -4.98
CA PHE A 124 4.63 -20.69 -5.31
C PHE A 124 4.33 -19.26 -4.84
N ASP A 125 4.74 -18.92 -3.64
CA ASP A 125 4.46 -17.61 -3.03
C ASP A 125 5.54 -16.54 -3.35
N ARG A 126 6.58 -16.85 -4.14
CA ARG A 126 7.74 -15.98 -4.40
C ARG A 126 7.40 -14.57 -4.91
N HIS A 127 6.24 -14.41 -5.53
CA HIS A 127 5.77 -13.12 -6.07
C HIS A 127 5.09 -12.24 -5.04
N TYR A 128 4.75 -12.78 -3.86
CA TYR A 128 3.97 -12.11 -2.83
C TYR A 128 4.65 -12.09 -1.47
N PHE A 129 5.79 -12.79 -1.34
CA PHE A 129 6.58 -12.84 -0.11
C PHE A 129 8.02 -12.44 -0.37
N TYR A 130 8.57 -11.63 0.52
CA TYR A 130 10.01 -11.36 0.54
C TYR A 130 10.72 -12.49 1.28
N HIS A 131 11.60 -13.21 0.58
CA HIS A 131 12.35 -14.32 1.16
C HIS A 131 13.55 -13.82 1.97
N ILE A 132 13.61 -14.23 3.24
CA ILE A 132 14.72 -14.00 4.16
C ILE A 132 15.17 -15.36 4.71
N PRO A 133 16.35 -15.88 4.28
CA PRO A 133 16.81 -17.19 4.70
C PRO A 133 17.35 -17.22 6.13
N GLN A 134 17.81 -16.09 6.67
CA GLN A 134 18.32 -16.00 8.02
C GLN A 134 17.18 -15.94 9.04
N THR A 135 17.37 -16.55 10.21
CA THR A 135 16.37 -16.49 11.29
C THR A 135 16.22 -15.07 11.81
N LEU A 136 14.97 -14.58 11.81
CA LEU A 136 14.62 -13.29 12.40
C LEU A 136 14.31 -13.43 13.88
N ASP A 137 14.92 -12.58 14.70
CA ASP A 137 14.61 -12.46 16.13
C ASP A 137 13.34 -11.63 16.31
N LEU A 138 12.20 -12.33 16.53
CA LEU A 138 10.89 -11.68 16.62
C LEU A 138 10.75 -10.83 17.88
N ASP A 139 11.41 -11.20 18.98
CA ASP A 139 11.36 -10.42 20.24
C ASP A 139 12.00 -9.05 20.06
N ILE A 140 13.10 -8.99 19.30
CA ILE A 140 13.74 -7.73 18.95
C ILE A 140 12.83 -6.92 18.01
N MET A 141 12.22 -7.55 17.00
CA MET A 141 11.28 -6.88 16.10
C MET A 141 10.06 -6.33 16.85
N GLN A 142 9.50 -7.09 17.80
CA GLN A 142 8.38 -6.63 18.64
C GLN A 142 8.74 -5.41 19.49
N LYS A 143 9.95 -5.37 20.06
CA LYS A 143 10.45 -4.20 20.82
C LYS A 143 10.71 -3.00 19.89
N ALA A 144 11.30 -3.24 18.74
CA ALA A 144 11.64 -2.19 17.78
C ALA A 144 10.40 -1.50 17.18
N LYS A 145 9.30 -2.25 16.93
CA LYS A 145 8.08 -1.67 16.34
C LYS A 145 7.43 -0.58 17.20
N ASP A 146 7.61 -0.66 18.52
CA ASP A 146 6.96 0.27 19.46
C ASP A 146 7.44 1.71 19.27
N PHE A 147 8.67 1.91 18.79
CA PHE A 147 9.19 3.25 18.46
C PHE A 147 8.50 3.90 17.27
N PHE A 148 7.83 3.14 16.41
CA PHE A 148 7.11 3.67 15.25
C PHE A 148 5.66 4.01 15.55
N THR A 149 5.13 3.60 16.71
CA THR A 149 3.72 3.81 17.07
C THR A 149 3.50 5.22 17.63
N GLY A 150 2.31 5.77 17.40
CA GLY A 150 1.96 7.14 17.79
C GLY A 150 2.31 8.17 16.72
N THR A 151 2.30 9.45 17.12
CA THR A 151 2.60 10.59 16.25
C THR A 151 4.08 10.91 16.32
N GLN A 152 4.80 10.73 15.20
CA GLN A 152 6.25 10.86 15.11
C GLN A 152 6.65 11.62 13.84
N ASP A 153 7.87 12.18 13.81
CA ASP A 153 8.47 12.70 12.58
C ASP A 153 9.19 11.59 11.81
N PHE A 154 8.56 11.14 10.71
CA PHE A 154 9.08 10.08 9.84
C PHE A 154 9.99 10.60 8.73
N LYS A 155 10.69 11.71 8.94
CA LYS A 155 11.62 12.29 7.97
C LYS A 155 12.70 11.32 7.51
N ASN A 156 13.17 10.42 8.38
CA ASN A 156 14.15 9.39 8.05
C ASN A 156 13.56 8.23 7.23
N PHE A 157 12.27 8.02 7.33
CA PHE A 157 11.57 6.88 6.76
C PHE A 157 10.85 7.22 5.45
N THR A 158 11.36 8.19 4.70
CA THR A 158 10.76 8.57 3.41
C THR A 158 11.80 8.76 2.32
N ALA A 159 11.44 8.38 1.09
CA ALA A 159 12.18 8.72 -0.11
C ALA A 159 11.73 10.06 -0.74
N MET A 160 10.92 10.84 -0.03
CA MET A 160 10.43 12.13 -0.50
C MET A 160 11.55 13.17 -0.48
N LYS A 161 11.72 13.88 -1.60
CA LYS A 161 12.75 14.92 -1.75
C LYS A 161 12.25 16.33 -1.35
N SER A 162 10.94 16.56 -1.38
CA SER A 162 10.36 17.89 -1.07
C SER A 162 10.40 18.17 0.42
N LYS A 163 10.89 19.35 0.79
CA LYS A 163 10.91 19.88 2.17
C LYS A 163 9.60 20.59 2.58
N GLU A 164 8.68 20.77 1.64
CA GLU A 164 7.46 21.57 1.83
C GLU A 164 6.31 20.82 2.52
N LYS A 165 6.37 19.48 2.57
CA LYS A 165 5.32 18.64 3.15
C LYS A 165 5.73 18.15 4.53
N SER A 166 4.79 18.21 5.48
CA SER A 166 4.97 17.64 6.81
C SER A 166 5.33 16.15 6.74
N THR A 167 6.38 15.77 7.44
CA THR A 167 6.83 14.38 7.63
C THR A 167 6.27 13.76 8.90
N VAL A 168 5.56 14.55 9.71
CA VAL A 168 4.85 14.06 10.90
C VAL A 168 3.66 13.23 10.47
N LYS A 169 3.58 11.98 10.99
CA LYS A 169 2.50 11.02 10.74
C LYS A 169 2.13 10.30 12.03
N THR A 170 0.90 9.78 12.05
CA THR A 170 0.41 8.95 13.15
C THR A 170 0.27 7.51 12.68
N ILE A 171 0.99 6.59 13.32
CA ILE A 171 0.78 5.14 13.18
C ILE A 171 -0.02 4.66 14.39
N GLU A 172 -1.20 4.09 14.11
CA GLU A 172 -2.10 3.57 15.15
C GLU A 172 -1.53 2.30 15.76
N PHE A 173 -1.11 1.35 14.92
CA PHE A 173 -0.44 0.14 15.35
C PHE A 173 0.48 -0.46 14.29
N ILE A 174 1.43 -1.28 14.76
CA ILE A 174 2.18 -2.25 13.97
C ILE A 174 1.98 -3.61 14.64
N HIS A 175 1.44 -4.57 13.88
CA HIS A 175 1.25 -5.95 14.32
C HIS A 175 2.17 -6.87 13.55
N ILE A 176 2.93 -7.71 14.27
CA ILE A 176 3.85 -8.70 13.71
C ILE A 176 3.35 -10.08 14.16
N GLN A 177 2.99 -10.91 13.18
CA GLN A 177 2.45 -12.25 13.41
C GLN A 177 3.24 -13.27 12.60
N LYS A 178 3.62 -14.38 13.23
CA LYS A 178 4.27 -15.51 12.56
C LYS A 178 3.32 -16.69 12.49
N GLU A 179 3.26 -17.30 11.32
CA GLU A 179 2.54 -18.55 11.05
C GLU A 179 3.49 -19.47 10.26
N ASP A 180 4.04 -20.46 10.93
CA ASP A 180 5.10 -21.34 10.41
C ASP A 180 6.29 -20.53 9.87
N GLU A 181 6.58 -20.60 8.57
CA GLU A 181 7.63 -19.85 7.90
C GLU A 181 7.15 -18.47 7.39
N LYS A 182 5.87 -18.16 7.50
CA LYS A 182 5.29 -16.90 7.06
C LYS A 182 5.29 -15.89 8.19
N LEU A 183 5.79 -14.70 7.91
CA LEU A 183 5.75 -13.56 8.82
C LEU A 183 4.94 -12.44 8.17
N PHE A 184 3.95 -11.94 8.88
CA PHE A 184 3.04 -10.89 8.46
C PHE A 184 3.28 -9.64 9.30
N ILE A 185 3.53 -8.50 8.65
CA ILE A 185 3.66 -7.20 9.31
C ILE A 185 2.52 -6.32 8.82
N THR A 186 1.57 -6.04 9.69
CA THR A 186 0.44 -5.13 9.41
C THR A 186 0.71 -3.77 10.03
N ILE A 187 0.58 -2.69 9.24
CA ILE A 187 0.81 -1.31 9.68
C ILE A 187 -0.43 -0.49 9.34
N LYS A 188 -1.04 0.14 10.35
CA LYS A 188 -2.19 1.03 10.20
C LYS A 188 -1.86 2.45 10.67
N GLY A 189 -2.25 3.46 9.89
CA GLY A 189 -2.00 4.86 10.24
C GLY A 189 -2.83 5.83 9.39
N GLU A 190 -2.86 7.11 9.78
CA GLU A 190 -3.63 8.18 9.12
C GLU A 190 -3.17 8.44 7.68
N GLY A 191 -1.90 8.18 7.41
CA GLY A 191 -1.31 8.34 6.08
C GLY A 191 0.16 7.99 6.08
N PHE A 192 0.70 7.77 4.89
CA PHE A 192 2.08 7.34 4.73
C PHE A 192 2.81 8.21 3.70
N LEU A 193 4.08 8.47 3.96
CA LEU A 193 4.99 9.13 3.05
C LEU A 193 5.47 8.15 1.96
N HIS A 194 6.08 8.68 0.91
CA HIS A 194 6.63 7.86 -0.16
C HIS A 194 7.64 6.82 0.37
N LYS A 195 7.38 5.55 0.13
CA LYS A 195 8.13 4.36 0.59
C LYS A 195 8.18 4.16 2.10
N MET A 196 7.45 4.93 2.90
CA MET A 196 7.53 4.91 4.36
C MET A 196 7.33 3.50 4.94
N VAL A 197 6.26 2.81 4.58
CA VAL A 197 5.97 1.44 5.07
C VAL A 197 7.14 0.49 4.77
N ARG A 198 7.68 0.53 3.56
CA ARG A 198 8.79 -0.35 3.15
C ARG A 198 10.09 -0.06 3.89
N ILE A 199 10.35 1.20 4.23
CA ILE A 199 11.54 1.60 5.00
C ILE A 199 11.38 1.18 6.46
N ILE A 200 10.19 1.33 7.05
CA ILE A 200 9.89 0.83 8.40
C ILE A 200 10.09 -0.69 8.45
N VAL A 201 9.53 -1.43 7.50
CA VAL A 201 9.69 -2.88 7.41
C VAL A 201 11.18 -3.26 7.26
N GLY A 202 11.92 -2.58 6.38
CA GLY A 202 13.35 -2.82 6.23
C GLY A 202 14.13 -2.60 7.53
N THR A 203 13.80 -1.55 8.28
CA THR A 203 14.40 -1.29 9.60
C THR A 203 14.07 -2.39 10.62
N LEU A 204 12.83 -2.87 10.63
CA LEU A 204 12.40 -3.97 11.50
C LEU A 204 13.12 -5.28 11.15
N ILE A 205 13.35 -5.53 9.84
CA ILE A 205 14.09 -6.70 9.37
C ILE A 205 15.55 -6.62 9.83
N GLU A 206 16.23 -5.48 9.65
CA GLU A 206 17.61 -5.28 10.11
C GLU A 206 17.73 -5.44 11.64
N ALA A 207 16.73 -4.98 12.39
CA ALA A 207 16.69 -5.22 13.84
C ALA A 207 16.54 -6.72 14.15
N GLY A 208 15.64 -7.44 13.46
CA GLY A 208 15.45 -8.89 13.61
C GLY A 208 16.67 -9.72 13.21
N LEU A 209 17.47 -9.24 12.25
CA LEU A 209 18.77 -9.83 11.86
C LEU A 209 19.92 -9.46 12.81
N LYS A 210 19.67 -8.59 13.81
CA LYS A 210 20.68 -8.02 14.72
C LYS A 210 21.73 -7.15 14.03
N GLU A 211 21.42 -6.68 12.83
CA GLU A 211 22.23 -5.71 12.08
C GLU A 211 22.05 -4.29 12.62
N LYS A 212 20.92 -4.04 13.32
CA LYS A 212 20.65 -2.82 14.07
C LYS A 212 20.20 -3.14 15.49
N SER A 213 20.79 -2.45 16.45
CA SER A 213 20.34 -2.49 17.84
C SER A 213 19.03 -1.69 18.03
N ILE A 214 18.29 -2.00 19.07
CA ILE A 214 17.10 -1.25 19.49
C ILE A 214 17.42 0.23 19.73
N GLN A 215 18.61 0.51 20.29
CA GLN A 215 19.05 1.90 20.54
C GLN A 215 19.25 2.66 19.21
N GLU A 216 19.85 2.04 18.20
CA GLU A 216 19.99 2.66 16.88
C GLU A 216 18.65 2.97 16.23
N VAL A 217 17.65 2.06 16.37
CA VAL A 217 16.27 2.31 15.88
C VAL A 217 15.66 3.53 16.58
N ARG A 218 15.82 3.65 17.90
CA ARG A 218 15.39 4.82 18.69
C ARG A 218 16.08 6.10 18.23
N ASP A 219 17.40 6.07 18.06
CA ASP A 219 18.21 7.24 17.68
C ASP A 219 17.80 7.80 16.30
N MET A 220 17.16 7.00 15.43
CA MET A 220 16.63 7.46 14.14
C MET A 220 15.54 8.54 14.29
N PHE A 221 14.82 8.56 15.39
CA PHE A 221 13.81 9.59 15.66
C PHE A 221 14.43 10.83 16.32
N GLU A 222 15.49 10.64 17.11
CA GLU A 222 16.17 11.73 17.82
C GLU A 222 17.17 12.48 16.91
N LYS A 223 17.86 11.76 16.02
CA LYS A 223 18.91 12.30 15.13
C LYS A 223 18.55 12.01 13.66
N PRO A 224 17.70 12.81 13.04
CA PRO A 224 17.20 12.53 11.72
C PRO A 224 18.30 12.50 10.64
N SER A 225 18.60 11.33 10.12
CA SER A 225 19.46 11.10 8.95
C SER A 225 18.94 9.92 8.13
N ARG A 226 18.58 10.14 6.85
CA ARG A 226 18.11 9.04 5.96
C ARG A 226 19.17 7.93 5.81
N ILE A 227 20.44 8.25 6.04
CA ILE A 227 21.54 7.28 5.96
C ILE A 227 21.44 6.22 7.05
N THR A 228 20.83 6.55 8.20
CA THR A 228 20.71 5.63 9.34
C THR A 228 19.48 4.76 9.30
N SER A 229 18.45 5.11 8.51
CA SER A 229 17.23 4.27 8.39
C SER A 229 17.53 3.00 7.60
N GLY A 230 16.69 1.97 7.79
CA GLY A 230 16.81 0.70 7.11
C GLY A 230 16.69 0.79 5.58
N PHE A 231 17.01 -0.30 4.92
CA PHE A 231 16.82 -0.41 3.48
C PHE A 231 15.34 -0.30 3.09
N THR A 232 15.06 -0.05 1.83
CA THR A 232 13.69 -0.06 1.34
C THR A 232 13.29 -1.49 0.97
N ALA A 233 12.49 -2.13 1.81
CA ALA A 233 12.04 -3.51 1.59
C ALA A 233 11.37 -3.69 0.20
N PRO A 234 11.52 -4.84 -0.47
CA PRO A 234 10.98 -5.10 -1.81
C PRO A 234 9.49 -4.78 -1.94
N ALA A 235 9.07 -4.29 -3.11
CA ALA A 235 7.69 -3.83 -3.33
C ALA A 235 6.70 -5.00 -3.44
N HIS A 236 7.11 -6.10 -4.06
CA HIS A 236 6.27 -7.26 -4.39
C HIS A 236 5.67 -7.99 -3.17
N ALA A 237 6.11 -7.68 -1.98
CA ALA A 237 5.56 -8.26 -0.76
C ALA A 237 4.65 -7.29 0.02
N LEU A 238 4.42 -6.07 -0.53
CA LEU A 238 3.58 -5.05 0.08
C LEU A 238 2.20 -5.00 -0.54
N PHE A 239 1.16 -4.96 0.31
CA PHE A 239 -0.24 -4.86 -0.06
C PHE A 239 -0.90 -3.67 0.64
N LEU A 240 -1.62 -2.83 -0.09
CA LEU A 240 -2.61 -1.94 0.50
C LEU A 240 -3.83 -2.79 0.90
N LYS A 241 -3.95 -3.12 2.18
CA LYS A 241 -4.95 -4.06 2.68
C LYS A 241 -6.34 -3.43 2.76
N LYS A 242 -6.44 -2.21 3.30
CA LYS A 242 -7.73 -1.54 3.51
C LYS A 242 -7.58 -0.03 3.67
N VAL A 243 -8.60 0.71 3.25
CA VAL A 243 -8.78 2.15 3.49
C VAL A 243 -10.04 2.35 4.34
N TYR A 244 -9.94 3.20 5.35
CA TYR A 244 -11.02 3.51 6.30
C TYR A 244 -11.52 4.94 6.09
N TYR A 245 -12.84 5.12 6.25
CA TYR A 245 -13.58 6.38 6.05
C TYR A 245 -14.45 6.73 7.25
#